data_6f1583d0b5807ebbcbabd048c732f4c3
#
_entry.id   6f1583d0b5807ebbcbabd048c732f4c3
#
_cell.length_a   1.000
_cell.length_b   1.000
_cell.length_c   1.000
_cell.angle_alpha   90.00
_cell.angle_beta   90.00
_cell.angle_gamma   90.00
#
_symmetry.space_group_name_H-M   'P 1'
#
loop_
_entity.id
_entity.type
_entity.pdbx_description
1 polymer ?
#
loop_
_entity_poly.entity_id
_entity_poly.type
_entity_poly.pdbx_seq_one_letter_code
_entity_poly.pdbx_strand_id
1 'polypeptide(L)'
;MRIWSKVLIPVLPTKQLMAMRYELGDMIKQHPNIKNPLVKFANKYDIMFLYSYFMEVCNEMDNRNINMSESYNDEISNIACTKTGSSKNYQFNEDNEEYLTICKWNLYEKYIRGSITQKEWDKLKEVLE
;
A
#
# COMPACT_ATOMS: atom_id res chain seq x y z
N MET A 1 -8.29 -7.20 2.86
CA MET A 1 -6.99 -6.54 2.80
C MET A 1 -6.85 -5.76 1.50
N ARG A 2 -6.35 -4.56 1.53
CA ARG A 2 -6.44 -3.66 0.39
C ARG A 2 -5.21 -2.77 0.27
N ILE A 3 -4.73 -2.58 -0.96
CA ILE A 3 -3.72 -1.55 -1.23
C ILE A 3 -4.47 -0.22 -1.37
N TRP A 4 -4.13 0.76 -0.55
CA TRP A 4 -4.70 2.09 -0.69
C TRP A 4 -4.07 2.81 -1.88
N SER A 5 -4.81 3.72 -2.53
CA SER A 5 -4.28 4.52 -3.63
C SER A 5 -3.01 5.27 -3.22
N LYS A 6 -2.03 5.36 -4.12
CA LYS A 6 -0.76 6.04 -3.86
C LYS A 6 -0.93 7.49 -3.40
N VAL A 7 -1.92 8.19 -3.94
CA VAL A 7 -2.14 9.60 -3.59
C VAL A 7 -2.52 9.77 -2.12
N LEU A 8 -2.97 8.70 -1.46
CA LEU A 8 -3.36 8.73 -0.06
C LEU A 8 -2.20 8.48 0.89
N ILE A 9 -1.06 7.96 0.43
CA ILE A 9 0.05 7.59 1.31
C ILE A 9 0.45 8.72 2.26
N PRO A 10 0.62 9.98 1.81
CA PRO A 10 1.01 11.06 2.72
C PRO A 10 -0.03 11.39 3.79
N VAL A 11 -1.29 11.02 3.60
CA VAL A 11 -2.38 11.39 4.51
C VAL A 11 -3.05 10.20 5.18
N LEU A 12 -2.64 8.96 4.87
CA LEU A 12 -3.20 7.78 5.53
C LEU A 12 -2.93 7.83 7.03
N PRO A 13 -3.94 7.46 7.86
CA PRO A 13 -3.68 7.26 9.28
C PRO A 13 -2.54 6.26 9.49
N THR A 14 -1.74 6.48 10.52
CA THR A 14 -0.55 5.67 10.79
C THR A 14 -0.86 4.17 10.84
N LYS A 15 -1.98 3.80 11.45
CA LYS A 15 -2.39 2.39 11.56
C LYS A 15 -2.58 1.74 10.18
N GLN A 16 -3.26 2.44 9.27
CA GLN A 16 -3.48 1.94 7.91
C GLN A 16 -2.18 1.91 7.11
N LEU A 17 -1.32 2.90 7.31
CA LEU A 17 -0.02 2.94 6.64
C LEU A 17 0.87 1.76 7.07
N MET A 18 0.94 1.49 8.36
CA MET A 18 1.71 0.37 8.90
C MET A 18 1.19 -0.97 8.37
N ALA A 19 -0.14 -1.14 8.36
CA ALA A 19 -0.75 -2.35 7.83
C ALA A 19 -0.42 -2.52 6.33
N MET A 20 -0.44 -1.43 5.58
CA MET A 20 -0.13 -1.45 4.15
C MET A 20 1.29 -1.95 3.87
N ARG A 21 2.25 -1.57 4.72
CA ARG A 21 3.63 -2.06 4.60
C ARG A 21 3.69 -3.58 4.66
N TYR A 22 3.00 -4.18 5.64
CA TYR A 22 2.97 -5.65 5.78
C TYR A 22 2.21 -6.31 4.64
N GLU A 23 1.12 -5.70 4.20
CA GLU A 23 0.33 -6.23 3.08
C GLU A 23 1.14 -6.28 1.79
N LEU A 24 1.85 -5.20 1.50
CA LEU A 24 2.73 -5.16 0.33
C LEU A 24 3.87 -6.16 0.45
N GLY A 25 4.44 -6.30 1.65
CA GLY A 25 5.48 -7.29 1.91
C GLY A 25 4.99 -8.71 1.65
N ASP A 26 3.79 -9.04 2.12
CA ASP A 26 3.19 -10.36 1.87
C ASP A 26 2.93 -10.60 0.38
N MET A 27 2.48 -9.58 -0.33
CA MET A 27 2.28 -9.67 -1.77
C MET A 27 3.61 -9.94 -2.50
N ILE A 28 4.68 -9.27 -2.09
CA ILE A 28 6.00 -9.48 -2.66
C ILE A 28 6.47 -10.91 -2.41
N LYS A 29 6.26 -11.42 -1.20
CA LYS A 29 6.62 -12.81 -0.86
C LYS A 29 5.85 -13.83 -1.71
N GLN A 30 4.59 -13.58 -2.00
CA GLN A 30 3.72 -14.50 -2.72
C GLN A 30 3.79 -14.37 -4.24
N HIS A 31 4.22 -13.22 -4.74
CA HIS A 31 4.26 -12.95 -6.18
C HIS A 31 5.08 -14.01 -6.93
N PRO A 32 4.66 -14.56 -8.07
CA PRO A 32 3.45 -14.23 -8.85
C PRO A 32 2.21 -15.09 -8.50
N ASN A 33 2.16 -15.67 -7.32
CA ASN A 33 1.09 -16.58 -6.90
C ASN A 33 0.25 -16.01 -5.76
N ILE A 34 -0.04 -14.71 -5.82
CA ILE A 34 -0.89 -14.04 -4.84
C ILE A 34 -2.30 -14.61 -4.92
N LYS A 35 -2.82 -15.12 -3.78
CA LYS A 35 -4.11 -15.82 -3.74
C LYS A 35 -5.26 -14.97 -3.25
N ASN A 36 -4.99 -13.90 -2.50
CA ASN A 36 -6.04 -13.04 -1.96
C ASN A 36 -6.84 -12.38 -3.11
N PRO A 37 -8.17 -12.64 -3.22
CA PRO A 37 -8.96 -12.11 -4.33
C PRO A 37 -8.93 -10.59 -4.46
N LEU A 38 -8.79 -9.86 -3.33
CA LEU A 38 -8.81 -8.40 -3.33
C LEU A 38 -7.57 -7.79 -3.97
N VAL A 39 -6.46 -8.52 -3.98
CA VAL A 39 -5.19 -8.02 -4.50
C VAL A 39 -4.57 -8.96 -5.54
N LYS A 40 -5.33 -9.95 -6.00
CA LYS A 40 -4.86 -10.94 -6.98
C LYS A 40 -4.43 -10.29 -8.29
N PHE A 41 -5.01 -9.15 -8.64
CA PHE A 41 -4.62 -8.39 -9.82
C PHE A 41 -3.13 -8.03 -9.82
N ALA A 42 -2.50 -7.95 -8.65
CA ALA A 42 -1.08 -7.58 -8.54
C ALA A 42 -0.14 -8.64 -9.14
N ASN A 43 -0.63 -9.88 -9.36
CA ASN A 43 0.17 -10.92 -10.00
C ASN A 43 0.60 -10.54 -11.42
N LYS A 44 -0.16 -9.68 -12.09
CA LYS A 44 0.15 -9.26 -13.46
C LYS A 44 1.19 -8.15 -13.56
N TYR A 45 1.57 -7.56 -12.42
CA TYR A 45 2.57 -6.49 -12.40
C TYR A 45 3.95 -7.06 -12.10
N ASP A 46 4.98 -6.32 -12.52
CA ASP A 46 6.36 -6.66 -12.18
C ASP A 46 6.55 -6.53 -10.66
N ILE A 47 7.35 -7.42 -10.10
CA ILE A 47 7.61 -7.41 -8.66
C ILE A 47 8.27 -6.11 -8.21
N MET A 48 9.07 -5.48 -9.07
CA MET A 48 9.72 -4.22 -8.73
C MET A 48 8.71 -3.08 -8.62
N PHE A 49 7.57 -3.18 -9.30
CA PHE A 49 6.47 -2.25 -9.10
C PHE A 49 5.92 -2.34 -7.68
N LEU A 50 5.66 -3.56 -7.20
CA LEU A 50 5.20 -3.78 -5.83
C LEU A 50 6.24 -3.32 -4.82
N TYR A 51 7.51 -3.57 -5.11
CA TYR A 51 8.60 -3.15 -4.24
C TYR A 51 8.72 -1.62 -4.18
N SER A 52 8.58 -0.93 -5.30
CA SER A 52 8.61 0.54 -5.30
C SER A 52 7.47 1.12 -4.46
N TYR A 53 6.31 0.49 -4.51
CA TYR A 53 5.17 0.86 -3.69
C TYR A 53 5.47 0.65 -2.19
N PHE A 54 6.06 -0.49 -1.88
CA PHE A 54 6.53 -0.80 -0.52
C PHE A 54 7.51 0.25 -0.03
N MET A 55 8.46 0.66 -0.87
CA MET A 55 9.44 1.68 -0.50
C MET A 55 8.81 3.05 -0.26
N GLU A 56 7.80 3.42 -1.03
CA GLU A 56 7.06 4.68 -0.80
C GLU A 56 6.39 4.68 0.57
N VAL A 57 5.80 3.56 0.97
CA VAL A 57 5.20 3.42 2.29
C VAL A 57 6.26 3.53 3.38
N CYS A 58 7.40 2.86 3.21
CA CYS A 58 8.51 2.94 4.17
C CYS A 58 9.05 4.37 4.28
N ASN A 59 9.18 5.08 3.17
CA ASN A 59 9.65 6.45 3.17
C ASN A 59 8.70 7.37 3.94
N GLU A 60 7.39 7.17 3.77
CA GLU A 60 6.41 7.95 4.52
C GLU A 60 6.47 7.65 6.02
N MET A 61 6.70 6.40 6.39
CA MET A 61 6.88 6.02 7.78
C MET A 61 8.12 6.69 8.37
N ASP A 62 9.22 6.73 7.62
CA ASP A 62 10.43 7.45 8.03
C ASP A 62 10.15 8.94 8.22
N ASN A 63 9.41 9.56 7.30
CA ASN A 63 9.03 10.97 7.39
C ASN A 63 8.23 11.27 8.65
N ARG A 64 7.47 10.30 9.14
CA ARG A 64 6.69 10.42 10.36
C ARG A 64 7.44 9.99 11.62
N ASN A 65 8.72 9.61 11.48
CA ASN A 65 9.56 9.10 12.57
C ASN A 65 8.97 7.84 13.22
N ILE A 66 8.37 6.96 12.41
CA ILE A 66 7.84 5.68 12.87
C ILE A 66 8.95 4.64 12.76
N ASN A 67 9.22 3.94 13.87
CA ASN A 67 10.22 2.87 13.87
C ASN A 67 9.73 1.66 13.07
N MET A 68 10.62 1.12 12.23
CA MET A 68 10.38 -0.06 11.44
C MET A 68 11.45 -1.09 11.69
N SER A 69 11.10 -2.37 11.53
CA SER A 69 12.07 -3.45 11.54
C SER A 69 12.92 -3.39 10.27
N GLU A 70 14.21 -3.07 10.41
CA GLU A 70 15.14 -3.05 9.27
C GLU A 70 15.33 -4.46 8.70
N SER A 71 15.34 -5.48 9.56
CA SER A 71 15.48 -6.86 9.11
C SER A 71 14.31 -7.28 8.22
N TYR A 72 13.11 -6.83 8.52
CA TYR A 72 11.95 -7.09 7.66
C TYR A 72 12.08 -6.36 6.32
N ASN A 73 12.50 -5.11 6.33
CA ASN A 73 12.71 -4.34 5.11
C ASN A 73 13.80 -4.99 4.23
N ASP A 74 14.88 -5.47 4.84
CA ASP A 74 15.96 -6.15 4.13
C ASP A 74 15.48 -7.48 3.54
N GLU A 75 14.67 -8.23 4.28
CA GLU A 75 14.06 -9.48 3.80
C GLU A 75 13.23 -9.23 2.54
N ILE A 76 12.35 -8.23 2.58
CA ILE A 76 11.50 -7.89 1.45
C ILE A 76 12.33 -7.41 0.25
N SER A 77 13.36 -6.60 0.50
CA SER A 77 14.28 -6.14 -0.54
C SER A 77 14.99 -7.33 -1.22
N ASN A 78 15.50 -8.27 -0.43
CA ASN A 78 16.18 -9.44 -0.95
C ASN A 78 15.24 -10.31 -1.79
N ILE A 79 14.01 -10.52 -1.33
CA ILE A 79 13.01 -11.30 -2.06
C ILE A 79 12.68 -10.61 -3.39
N ALA A 80 12.45 -9.31 -3.37
CA ALA A 80 12.15 -8.56 -4.58
C ALA A 80 13.30 -8.66 -5.60
N CYS A 81 14.54 -8.51 -5.14
CA CYS A 81 15.72 -8.61 -6.02
C CYS A 81 15.88 -9.99 -6.62
N THR A 82 15.59 -11.06 -5.88
CA THR A 82 15.72 -12.43 -6.40
C THR A 82 14.62 -12.79 -7.40
N LYS A 83 13.47 -12.10 -7.34
CA LYS A 83 12.33 -12.36 -8.22
C LYS A 83 12.30 -11.45 -9.45
N THR A 84 13.27 -10.55 -9.61
CA THR A 84 13.32 -9.66 -10.78
C THR A 84 13.63 -10.44 -12.05
N GLY A 85 13.25 -9.86 -13.20
CA GLY A 85 13.59 -10.41 -14.51
C GLY A 85 12.41 -10.76 -15.39
N SER A 86 11.19 -10.71 -14.92
CA SER A 86 10.04 -10.88 -15.78
C SER A 86 9.54 -9.51 -16.25
N SER A 87 9.42 -9.36 -17.55
CA SER A 87 8.91 -8.15 -18.17
C SER A 87 7.38 -8.11 -18.01
N LYS A 88 6.88 -7.30 -17.06
CA LYS A 88 5.45 -7.10 -16.83
C LYS A 88 5.13 -5.62 -16.76
N ASN A 89 3.86 -5.30 -16.54
CA ASN A 89 3.41 -3.92 -16.48
C ASN A 89 4.02 -3.18 -15.29
N TYR A 90 4.48 -1.96 -15.55
CA TYR A 90 5.02 -1.07 -14.52
C TYR A 90 4.02 0.02 -14.13
N GLN A 91 2.86 0.08 -14.78
CA GLN A 91 1.83 1.07 -14.49
C GLN A 91 0.69 0.41 -13.73
N PHE A 92 0.33 1.01 -12.59
CA PHE A 92 -0.78 0.54 -11.80
C PHE A 92 -2.07 1.17 -12.33
N ASN A 93 -2.58 0.62 -13.43
CA ASN A 93 -3.77 1.16 -14.11
C ASN A 93 -5.02 1.10 -13.23
N GLU A 94 -5.06 0.19 -12.27
CA GLU A 94 -6.16 0.08 -11.30
C GLU A 94 -6.19 1.23 -10.31
N ASP A 95 -5.07 1.96 -10.13
CA ASP A 95 -5.01 3.11 -9.23
C ASP A 95 -5.45 4.36 -9.99
N ASN A 96 -6.74 4.44 -10.28
CA ASN A 96 -7.37 5.54 -11.00
C ASN A 96 -8.41 6.23 -10.10
N GLU A 97 -9.17 7.17 -10.66
CA GLU A 97 -10.18 7.91 -9.91
C GLU A 97 -11.26 7.00 -9.31
N GLU A 98 -11.66 5.97 -10.05
CA GLU A 98 -12.63 4.99 -9.57
C GLU A 98 -12.09 4.24 -8.36
N TYR A 99 -10.84 3.81 -8.42
CA TYR A 99 -10.18 3.14 -7.30
C TYR A 99 -10.08 4.07 -6.08
N LEU A 100 -9.72 5.33 -6.32
CA LEU A 100 -9.65 6.34 -5.25
C LEU A 100 -11.02 6.52 -4.58
N THR A 101 -12.10 6.51 -5.36
CA THR A 101 -13.47 6.59 -4.83
C THR A 101 -13.77 5.39 -3.92
N ILE A 102 -13.37 4.19 -4.33
CA ILE A 102 -13.52 2.99 -3.51
C ILE A 102 -12.74 3.12 -2.20
N CYS A 103 -11.52 3.63 -2.26
CA CYS A 103 -10.71 3.88 -1.07
C CYS A 103 -11.41 4.88 -0.13
N LYS A 104 -11.96 5.95 -0.70
CA LYS A 104 -12.71 6.97 0.05
C LYS A 104 -13.83 6.34 0.87
N TRP A 105 -14.67 5.51 0.23
CA TRP A 105 -15.80 4.90 0.91
C TRP A 105 -15.35 3.95 2.02
N ASN A 106 -14.30 3.20 1.80
CA ASN A 106 -13.77 2.29 2.82
C ASN A 106 -13.19 3.05 4.01
N LEU A 107 -12.50 4.15 3.77
CA LEU A 107 -11.95 4.99 4.84
C LEU A 107 -13.05 5.72 5.60
N TYR A 108 -14.08 6.18 4.89
CA TYR A 108 -15.25 6.83 5.50
C TYR A 108 -15.98 5.87 6.44
N GLU A 109 -16.14 4.62 6.03
CA GLU A 109 -16.74 3.58 6.87
C GLU A 109 -15.93 3.39 8.15
N LYS A 110 -14.61 3.35 8.05
CA LYS A 110 -13.73 3.25 9.22
C LYS A 110 -13.85 4.47 10.13
N TYR A 111 -14.02 5.64 9.55
CA TYR A 111 -14.24 6.87 10.32
C TYR A 111 -15.56 6.79 11.10
N ILE A 112 -16.65 6.38 10.45
CA ILE A 112 -17.96 6.25 11.11
C ILE A 112 -17.89 5.24 12.27
N ARG A 113 -17.13 4.14 12.09
CA ARG A 113 -16.96 3.13 13.13
C ARG A 113 -16.04 3.56 14.27
N GLY A 114 -15.42 4.72 14.17
CA GLY A 114 -14.50 5.23 15.19
C GLY A 114 -13.08 4.71 15.09
N SER A 115 -12.73 4.00 14.02
CA SER A 115 -11.36 3.51 13.81
C SER A 115 -10.41 4.57 13.30
N ILE A 116 -10.95 5.65 12.73
CA ILE A 116 -10.20 6.81 12.25
C ILE A 116 -10.70 8.02 13.02
N THR A 117 -9.78 8.84 13.54
CA THR A 117 -10.15 10.04 14.28
C THR A 117 -10.64 11.14 13.35
N GLN A 118 -11.34 12.13 13.93
CA GLN A 118 -11.81 13.30 13.17
C GLN A 118 -10.63 14.03 12.50
N LYS A 119 -9.52 14.17 13.23
CA LYS A 119 -8.32 14.84 12.72
C LYS A 119 -7.71 14.09 11.53
N GLU A 120 -7.67 12.77 11.61
CA GLU A 120 -7.17 11.92 10.53
C GLU A 120 -8.09 11.99 9.31
N TRP A 121 -9.39 11.98 9.54
CA TRP A 121 -10.37 12.10 8.47
C TRP A 121 -10.28 13.45 7.76
N ASP A 122 -10.06 14.53 8.51
CA ASP A 122 -9.91 15.87 7.94
C ASP A 122 -8.73 15.94 6.96
N LYS A 123 -7.62 15.27 7.29
CA LYS A 123 -6.48 15.18 6.37
C LYS A 123 -6.82 14.41 5.11
N LEU A 124 -7.54 13.31 5.25
CA LEU A 124 -7.95 12.50 4.10
C LEU A 124 -8.88 13.28 3.18
N LYS A 125 -9.79 14.06 3.74
CA LYS A 125 -10.73 14.86 2.95
C LYS A 125 -10.03 15.84 2.03
N GLU A 126 -8.91 16.42 2.44
CA GLU A 126 -8.16 17.37 1.61
C GLU A 126 -7.69 16.73 0.29
N VAL A 127 -7.41 15.45 0.30
CA VAL A 127 -6.98 14.71 -0.90
C VAL A 127 -8.16 14.13 -1.66
N LEU A 128 -9.20 13.70 -0.93
CA LEU A 128 -10.35 13.00 -1.51
C LEU A 128 -11.39 13.92 -2.15
N GLU A 129 -11.30 15.20 -1.88
CA GLU A 129 -12.23 16.21 -2.45
C GLU A 129 -11.62 16.99 -3.59
#